data_25fad1a93bbd3f7e49103015fe00755f
#
_entry.id   25fad1a93bbd3f7e49103015fe00755f
#
_cell.length_a   1.000
_cell.length_b   1.000
_cell.length_c   1.000
_cell.angle_alpha   90.00
_cell.angle_beta   90.00
_cell.angle_gamma   90.00
#
_symmetry.space_group_name_H-M   'P 1'
#
loop_
_entity.id
_entity.type
_entity.pdbx_description
1 polymer ?
#
loop_
_entity_poly.entity_id
_entity_poly.type
_entity_poly.pdbx_seq_one_letter_code
_entity_poly.pdbx_strand_id
1 'polypeptide(L)'
;MLKIIPRVILVLFIFTGAVQPSFAWDENGYVKPDETTLEKQLTPLQYYVTQEDGTEKPFDNLYWNEQRDGIYVDVISGEPLFSSRDKYKSGTGWPSFIRPLTPDNIIEKPDNFLFIERTELRSKYADSHLGHVFDDGPAPTGLRYCINSAALKFVPVEDMAAEGYENYLAPFETSEQ
;
A
#
# COMPACT_ATOMS: atom_id res chain seq x y z
N MET A 1 4.67 2.47 -71.65
CA MET A 1 3.77 2.42 -70.41
C MET A 1 4.64 2.09 -69.22
N LEU A 2 5.00 3.12 -68.46
CA LEU A 2 5.88 2.98 -67.28
C LEU A 2 4.99 2.80 -66.03
N LYS A 3 5.07 1.64 -65.34
CA LYS A 3 4.32 1.34 -64.12
C LYS A 3 5.03 2.00 -62.94
N ILE A 4 4.38 2.99 -62.33
CA ILE A 4 4.82 3.62 -61.10
C ILE A 4 4.36 2.74 -59.95
N ILE A 5 5.31 2.16 -59.18
CA ILE A 5 5.06 1.39 -57.97
C ILE A 5 5.07 2.37 -56.78
N PRO A 6 4.00 2.49 -55.99
CA PRO A 6 4.01 3.39 -54.83
C PRO A 6 4.92 2.81 -53.72
N ARG A 7 5.90 3.61 -53.31
CA ARG A 7 6.71 3.34 -52.14
C ARG A 7 5.85 3.54 -50.86
N VAL A 8 5.53 2.46 -50.19
CA VAL A 8 4.92 2.50 -48.83
C VAL A 8 6.04 2.89 -47.86
N ILE A 9 5.93 4.09 -47.30
CA ILE A 9 6.80 4.53 -46.17
C ILE A 9 6.21 3.96 -44.90
N LEU A 10 6.88 2.93 -44.36
CA LEU A 10 6.57 2.39 -43.03
C LEU A 10 7.12 3.36 -41.98
N VAL A 11 6.24 4.15 -41.36
CA VAL A 11 6.60 5.01 -40.24
C VAL A 11 6.62 4.13 -38.97
N LEU A 12 7.83 3.82 -38.52
CA LEU A 12 8.04 3.10 -37.27
C LEU A 12 7.84 4.09 -36.11
N PHE A 13 6.68 4.03 -35.41
CA PHE A 13 6.50 4.74 -34.14
C PHE A 13 7.32 4.04 -33.07
N ILE A 14 8.48 4.59 -32.73
CA ILE A 14 9.23 4.19 -31.54
C ILE A 14 8.50 4.81 -30.35
N PHE A 15 7.72 3.99 -29.65
CA PHE A 15 7.22 4.35 -28.32
C PHE A 15 8.42 4.34 -27.35
N THR A 16 9.04 5.49 -27.14
CA THR A 16 9.94 5.69 -26.00
C THR A 16 9.07 5.82 -24.76
N GLY A 17 8.76 4.69 -24.12
CA GLY A 17 8.19 4.70 -22.80
C GLY A 17 9.16 5.46 -21.88
N ALA A 18 8.76 6.62 -21.41
CA ALA A 18 9.48 7.31 -20.34
C ALA A 18 9.42 6.40 -19.11
N VAL A 19 10.54 5.75 -18.78
CA VAL A 19 10.71 5.10 -17.49
C VAL A 19 10.65 6.23 -16.47
N GLN A 20 9.52 6.33 -15.77
CA GLN A 20 9.41 7.21 -14.61
C GLN A 20 10.45 6.72 -13.61
N PRO A 21 11.28 7.60 -13.02
CA PRO A 21 12.15 7.18 -11.94
C PRO A 21 11.26 6.64 -10.82
N SER A 22 11.36 5.36 -10.53
CA SER A 22 10.77 4.82 -9.32
C SER A 22 11.62 5.37 -8.17
N PHE A 23 11.05 6.26 -7.39
CA PHE A 23 11.69 6.67 -6.15
C PHE A 23 11.57 5.47 -5.21
N ALA A 24 12.70 4.79 -4.98
CA ALA A 24 12.82 3.86 -3.88
C ALA A 24 12.40 4.57 -2.58
N TRP A 25 11.65 3.89 -1.73
CA TRP A 25 11.37 4.40 -0.38
C TRP A 25 12.68 4.74 0.34
N ASP A 26 12.84 5.98 0.73
CA ASP A 26 13.99 6.48 1.50
C ASP A 26 13.48 7.27 2.71
N GLU A 27 13.64 6.68 3.89
CA GLU A 27 13.23 7.28 5.16
C GLU A 27 13.92 8.62 5.46
N ASN A 28 15.17 8.78 4.98
CA ASN A 28 15.98 9.97 5.27
C ASN A 28 15.67 11.15 4.35
N GLY A 29 15.08 10.88 3.20
CA GLY A 29 14.72 11.89 2.18
C GLY A 29 13.23 12.27 2.18
N TYR A 30 12.39 11.56 2.94
CA TYR A 30 10.95 11.81 2.90
C TYR A 30 10.55 13.10 3.63
N VAL A 31 9.75 13.90 2.96
CA VAL A 31 9.07 15.09 3.55
C VAL A 31 7.59 14.97 3.23
N LYS A 32 6.76 14.93 4.27
CA LYS A 32 5.29 14.87 4.09
C LYS A 32 4.83 16.10 3.29
N PRO A 33 4.06 15.91 2.20
CA PRO A 33 3.46 17.01 1.45
C PRO A 33 2.52 17.84 2.33
N ASP A 34 2.35 19.11 1.98
CA ASP A 34 1.37 19.96 2.62
C ASP A 34 -0.07 19.53 2.30
N GLU A 35 -1.04 20.01 3.09
CA GLU A 35 -2.46 19.67 2.98
C GLU A 35 -3.02 19.93 1.58
N THR A 36 -2.71 21.10 0.99
CA THR A 36 -3.18 21.46 -0.36
C THR A 36 -2.65 20.51 -1.44
N THR A 37 -1.45 20.01 -1.25
CA THR A 37 -0.84 19.01 -2.14
C THR A 37 -1.50 17.65 -1.96
N LEU A 38 -1.74 17.22 -0.71
CA LEU A 38 -2.42 15.96 -0.40
C LEU A 38 -3.85 15.94 -0.96
N GLU A 39 -4.62 17.03 -0.81
CA GLU A 39 -5.97 17.17 -1.40
C GLU A 39 -6.00 16.95 -2.92
N LYS A 40 -4.92 17.34 -3.62
CA LYS A 40 -4.82 17.18 -5.08
C LYS A 40 -4.31 15.79 -5.51
N GLN A 41 -3.49 15.15 -4.70
CA GLN A 41 -2.86 13.86 -5.02
C GLN A 41 -3.73 12.68 -4.65
N LEU A 42 -4.48 12.80 -3.55
CA LEU A 42 -5.32 11.73 -3.03
C LEU A 42 -6.72 11.76 -3.65
N THR A 43 -7.31 10.59 -3.79
CA THR A 43 -8.74 10.50 -4.04
C THR A 43 -9.51 11.00 -2.81
N PRO A 44 -10.79 11.43 -2.95
CA PRO A 44 -11.57 11.87 -1.79
C PRO A 44 -11.66 10.81 -0.67
N LEU A 45 -11.70 9.51 -1.01
CA LEU A 45 -11.73 8.43 -0.03
C LEU A 45 -10.37 8.28 0.68
N GLN A 46 -9.25 8.35 -0.06
CA GLN A 46 -7.92 8.30 0.53
C GLN A 46 -7.69 9.46 1.49
N TYR A 47 -8.06 10.67 1.08
CA TYR A 47 -7.95 11.85 1.94
C TYR A 47 -8.80 11.72 3.20
N TYR A 48 -10.08 11.36 3.05
CA TYR A 48 -10.99 11.13 4.17
C TYR A 48 -10.45 10.11 5.18
N VAL A 49 -9.90 8.98 4.68
CA VAL A 49 -9.35 7.94 5.54
C VAL A 49 -8.06 8.38 6.20
N THR A 50 -7.08 8.89 5.42
CA THR A 50 -5.73 9.12 5.93
C THR A 50 -5.54 10.40 6.71
N GLN A 51 -6.35 11.45 6.42
CA GLN A 51 -6.20 12.80 7.00
C GLN A 51 -7.35 13.20 7.93
N GLU A 52 -8.54 12.58 7.78
CA GLU A 52 -9.72 12.91 8.59
C GLU A 52 -10.14 11.71 9.48
N ASP A 53 -9.24 10.72 9.66
CA ASP A 53 -9.42 9.52 10.50
C ASP A 53 -10.70 8.71 10.13
N GLY A 54 -11.07 8.77 8.84
CA GLY A 54 -12.25 8.11 8.32
C GLY A 54 -12.10 6.58 8.22
N THR A 55 -13.21 5.92 7.98
CA THR A 55 -13.25 4.46 7.75
C THR A 55 -14.00 4.18 6.44
N GLU A 56 -13.39 3.41 5.55
CA GLU A 56 -14.01 2.93 4.31
C GLU A 56 -15.05 1.83 4.59
N LYS A 57 -15.89 1.50 3.60
CA LYS A 57 -16.94 0.49 3.76
C LYS A 57 -16.36 -0.93 3.83
N PRO A 58 -16.88 -1.79 4.73
CA PRO A 58 -16.48 -3.19 4.78
C PRO A 58 -16.93 -3.92 3.48
N PHE A 59 -16.12 -4.83 2.98
CA PHE A 59 -16.33 -5.65 1.78
C PHE A 59 -16.46 -4.85 0.46
N ASP A 60 -16.38 -3.52 0.51
CA ASP A 60 -16.43 -2.61 -0.63
C ASP A 60 -15.19 -1.71 -0.63
N ASN A 61 -14.01 -2.36 -0.68
CA ASN A 61 -12.70 -1.72 -0.71
C ASN A 61 -11.68 -2.59 -1.47
N LEU A 62 -10.53 -2.02 -1.83
CA LEU A 62 -9.63 -2.62 -2.81
C LEU A 62 -8.97 -3.93 -2.37
N TYR A 63 -8.60 -4.04 -1.08
CA TYR A 63 -7.67 -5.09 -0.64
C TYR A 63 -8.25 -6.08 0.37
N TRP A 64 -9.53 -5.99 0.75
CA TRP A 64 -10.12 -6.95 1.67
C TRP A 64 -9.97 -8.41 1.16
N ASN A 65 -10.06 -8.61 -0.14
CA ASN A 65 -9.94 -9.92 -0.79
C ASN A 65 -8.72 -10.06 -1.71
N GLU A 66 -7.71 -9.19 -1.61
CA GLU A 66 -6.44 -9.31 -2.33
C GLU A 66 -5.66 -10.54 -1.81
N GLN A 67 -5.19 -11.42 -2.71
CA GLN A 67 -4.53 -12.69 -2.38
C GLN A 67 -3.17 -12.86 -3.06
N ARG A 68 -2.76 -11.92 -3.92
CA ARG A 68 -1.45 -11.98 -4.57
C ARG A 68 -0.34 -11.77 -3.53
N ASP A 69 0.83 -12.34 -3.82
CA ASP A 69 2.04 -12.09 -3.05
C ASP A 69 2.56 -10.67 -3.29
N GLY A 70 2.95 -9.99 -2.22
CA GLY A 70 3.46 -8.63 -2.26
C GLY A 70 3.41 -7.94 -0.89
N ILE A 71 3.70 -6.65 -0.92
CA ILE A 71 3.67 -5.80 0.28
C ILE A 71 2.62 -4.70 0.15
N TYR A 72 2.22 -4.18 1.29
CA TYR A 72 1.32 -3.04 1.41
C TYR A 72 2.13 -1.88 1.99
N VAL A 73 2.17 -0.77 1.27
CA VAL A 73 2.88 0.45 1.65
C VAL A 73 1.88 1.57 1.92
N ASP A 74 2.29 2.59 2.68
CA ASP A 74 1.46 3.78 2.87
C ASP A 74 1.20 4.47 1.52
N VAL A 75 -0.03 4.91 1.29
CA VAL A 75 -0.45 5.49 0.01
C VAL A 75 0.18 6.85 -0.27
N ILE A 76 0.64 7.56 0.77
CA ILE A 76 1.23 8.90 0.69
C ILE A 76 2.74 8.83 0.64
N SER A 77 3.37 8.17 1.63
CA SER A 77 4.83 8.13 1.76
C SER A 77 5.48 7.02 0.96
N GLY A 78 4.78 5.90 0.74
CA GLY A 78 5.36 4.68 0.21
C GLY A 78 6.09 3.84 1.27
N GLU A 79 6.08 4.21 2.56
CA GLU A 79 6.72 3.43 3.61
C GLU A 79 6.12 2.02 3.72
N PRO A 80 6.95 0.96 3.81
CA PRO A 80 6.47 -0.42 3.89
C PRO A 80 5.82 -0.69 5.25
N LEU A 81 4.58 -1.22 5.23
CA LEU A 81 3.76 -1.40 6.42
C LEU A 81 3.43 -2.88 6.70
N PHE A 82 2.92 -3.61 5.70
CA PHE A 82 2.45 -4.98 5.87
C PHE A 82 2.85 -5.89 4.71
N SER A 83 2.86 -7.22 4.97
CA SER A 83 3.13 -8.25 3.98
C SER A 83 1.90 -9.11 3.72
N SER A 84 1.71 -9.56 2.48
CA SER A 84 0.68 -10.55 2.13
C SER A 84 0.89 -11.89 2.87
N ARG A 85 2.12 -12.20 3.28
CA ARG A 85 2.47 -13.39 4.06
C ARG A 85 1.86 -13.39 5.47
N ASP A 86 1.57 -12.21 6.00
CA ASP A 86 0.97 -12.02 7.32
C ASP A 86 -0.53 -11.66 7.24
N LYS A 87 -1.08 -11.59 6.01
CA LYS A 87 -2.50 -11.30 5.77
C LYS A 87 -3.36 -12.54 5.93
N TYR A 88 -4.55 -12.38 6.52
CA TYR A 88 -5.52 -13.46 6.67
C TYR A 88 -6.97 -13.01 6.49
N LYS A 89 -7.89 -13.96 6.30
CA LYS A 89 -9.33 -13.70 6.17
C LYS A 89 -9.96 -13.57 7.55
N SER A 90 -10.10 -12.35 8.05
CA SER A 90 -10.74 -12.08 9.35
C SER A 90 -12.28 -12.15 9.30
N GLY A 91 -12.87 -12.00 8.10
CA GLY A 91 -14.34 -11.90 7.95
C GLY A 91 -14.91 -10.52 8.27
N THR A 92 -14.07 -9.53 8.61
CA THR A 92 -14.52 -8.18 8.99
C THR A 92 -14.81 -7.27 7.79
N GLY A 93 -14.30 -7.63 6.59
CA GLY A 93 -14.48 -6.85 5.37
C GLY A 93 -13.38 -5.83 5.10
N TRP A 94 -12.33 -5.81 5.90
CA TRP A 94 -11.11 -5.04 5.69
C TRP A 94 -9.87 -5.94 5.62
N PRO A 95 -8.79 -5.53 4.96
CA PRO A 95 -7.51 -6.23 5.02
C PRO A 95 -7.06 -6.36 6.48
N SER A 96 -6.71 -7.57 6.86
CA SER A 96 -6.32 -7.89 8.23
C SER A 96 -5.00 -8.66 8.26
N PHE A 97 -4.11 -8.25 9.15
CA PHE A 97 -2.76 -8.80 9.27
C PHE A 97 -2.49 -9.24 10.70
N ILE A 98 -1.61 -10.24 10.89
CA ILE A 98 -1.21 -10.73 12.22
C ILE A 98 -0.08 -9.90 12.84
N ARG A 99 0.65 -9.16 12.02
CA ARG A 99 1.77 -8.28 12.42
C ARG A 99 2.14 -7.32 11.29
N PRO A 100 2.81 -6.19 11.59
CA PRO A 100 3.43 -5.35 10.58
C PRO A 100 4.68 -6.00 9.96
N LEU A 101 5.00 -5.63 8.71
CA LEU A 101 6.25 -5.98 8.02
C LEU A 101 7.42 -5.19 8.64
N THR A 102 7.21 -3.90 8.88
CA THR A 102 8.19 -3.00 9.50
C THR A 102 7.55 -2.38 10.74
N PRO A 103 7.74 -2.97 11.94
CA PRO A 103 7.10 -2.48 13.17
C PRO A 103 7.41 -1.01 13.46
N ASP A 104 8.63 -0.56 13.17
CA ASP A 104 9.08 0.82 13.42
C ASP A 104 8.36 1.86 12.54
N ASN A 105 7.65 1.44 11.50
CA ASN A 105 6.84 2.32 10.63
C ASN A 105 5.39 2.47 11.12
N ILE A 106 5.02 1.79 12.22
CA ILE A 106 3.67 1.86 12.80
C ILE A 106 3.73 2.61 14.13
N ILE A 107 2.91 3.62 14.25
CA ILE A 107 2.71 4.38 15.49
C ILE A 107 1.36 3.98 16.07
N GLU A 108 1.36 3.54 17.32
CA GLU A 108 0.15 3.22 18.08
C GLU A 108 -0.27 4.43 18.92
N LYS A 109 -1.55 4.83 18.82
CA LYS A 109 -2.13 5.92 19.63
C LYS A 109 -3.40 5.44 20.32
N PRO A 110 -3.63 5.81 21.60
CA PRO A 110 -4.92 5.57 22.25
C PRO A 110 -6.03 6.30 21.50
N ASP A 111 -7.12 5.58 21.23
CA ASP A 111 -8.33 6.13 20.61
C ASP A 111 -9.54 5.79 21.50
N ASN A 112 -10.10 6.81 22.13
CA ASN A 112 -11.26 6.69 23.01
C ASN A 112 -12.54 7.08 22.27
N PHE A 113 -13.18 6.10 21.64
CA PHE A 113 -14.43 6.32 20.94
C PHE A 113 -15.62 5.82 21.76
N LEU A 114 -16.52 6.71 22.16
CA LEU A 114 -17.79 6.39 22.86
C LEU A 114 -17.63 5.40 24.02
N PHE A 115 -16.67 5.61 24.92
CA PHE A 115 -16.36 4.75 26.08
C PHE A 115 -15.72 3.39 25.74
N ILE A 116 -15.32 3.16 24.48
CA ILE A 116 -14.54 2.00 24.06
C ILE A 116 -13.11 2.47 23.85
N GLU A 117 -12.19 1.89 24.60
CA GLU A 117 -10.76 2.10 24.40
C GLU A 117 -10.29 1.24 23.22
N ARG A 118 -9.68 1.89 22.21
CA ARG A 118 -9.10 1.24 21.04
C ARG A 118 -7.68 1.73 20.86
N THR A 119 -6.88 1.00 20.10
CA THR A 119 -5.55 1.44 19.68
C THR A 119 -5.59 1.76 18.20
N GLU A 120 -5.49 3.04 17.87
CA GLU A 120 -5.33 3.54 16.52
C GLU A 120 -3.93 3.23 16.00
N LEU A 121 -3.84 2.91 14.71
CA LEU A 121 -2.60 2.72 13.98
C LEU A 121 -2.41 3.86 12.98
N ARG A 122 -1.23 4.47 13.03
CA ARG A 122 -0.83 5.49 12.04
C ARG A 122 0.52 5.13 11.42
N SER A 123 0.73 5.56 10.18
CA SER A 123 2.04 5.45 9.56
C SER A 123 3.00 6.50 10.15
N LYS A 124 4.27 6.14 10.28
CA LYS A 124 5.26 6.98 10.98
C LYS A 124 5.60 8.26 10.23
N TYR A 125 5.79 8.16 8.92
CA TYR A 125 6.31 9.29 8.13
C TYR A 125 5.19 10.15 7.53
N ALA A 126 4.12 9.53 7.03
CA ALA A 126 2.99 10.29 6.50
C ALA A 126 1.97 10.71 7.57
N ASP A 127 2.04 10.10 8.78
CA ASP A 127 1.01 10.24 9.83
C ASP A 127 -0.40 9.98 9.27
N SER A 128 -0.52 8.97 8.38
CA SER A 128 -1.81 8.54 7.86
C SER A 128 -2.54 7.71 8.89
N HIS A 129 -3.83 7.99 9.10
CA HIS A 129 -4.69 7.02 9.78
C HIS A 129 -4.76 5.73 8.95
N LEU A 130 -4.37 4.61 9.54
CA LEU A 130 -4.37 3.30 8.88
C LEU A 130 -5.59 2.46 9.28
N GLY A 131 -5.97 2.49 10.53
CA GLY A 131 -6.99 1.65 11.15
C GLY A 131 -6.68 1.40 12.62
N HIS A 132 -6.95 0.17 13.09
CA HIS A 132 -6.80 -0.18 14.51
C HIS A 132 -6.20 -1.57 14.68
N VAL A 133 -5.61 -1.81 15.85
CA VAL A 133 -5.20 -3.14 16.30
C VAL A 133 -6.13 -3.63 17.41
N PHE A 134 -6.46 -4.94 17.35
CA PHE A 134 -7.33 -5.65 18.26
C PHE A 134 -6.63 -6.92 18.77
N ASP A 135 -7.05 -7.45 19.91
CA ASP A 135 -6.55 -8.65 20.58
C ASP A 135 -7.37 -9.92 20.24
N ASP A 136 -8.12 -9.87 19.14
CA ASP A 136 -8.98 -10.95 18.65
C ASP A 136 -8.43 -11.65 17.40
N GLY A 137 -7.13 -11.53 17.14
CA GLY A 137 -6.44 -12.15 16.02
C GLY A 137 -6.06 -13.61 16.25
N PRO A 138 -5.59 -14.31 15.20
CA PRO A 138 -5.14 -15.69 15.31
C PRO A 138 -3.74 -15.80 15.94
N ALA A 139 -3.40 -17.03 16.39
CA ALA A 139 -2.01 -17.34 16.72
C ALA A 139 -1.09 -17.08 15.48
N PRO A 140 0.19 -16.77 15.72
CA PRO A 140 0.92 -16.78 16.98
C PRO A 140 0.81 -15.49 17.82
N THR A 141 0.36 -14.38 17.23
CA THR A 141 0.39 -13.07 17.91
C THR A 141 -0.85 -12.80 18.75
N GLY A 142 -2.00 -13.37 18.38
CA GLY A 142 -3.30 -13.01 18.96
C GLY A 142 -3.79 -11.63 18.52
N LEU A 143 -3.03 -10.92 17.67
CA LEU A 143 -3.36 -9.56 17.25
C LEU A 143 -3.99 -9.55 15.86
N ARG A 144 -4.90 -8.61 15.64
CA ARG A 144 -5.50 -8.29 14.35
C ARG A 144 -5.29 -6.83 14.02
N TYR A 145 -4.40 -6.56 13.07
CA TYR A 145 -4.21 -5.26 12.46
C TYR A 145 -5.27 -5.07 11.37
N CYS A 146 -6.34 -4.33 11.66
CA CYS A 146 -7.48 -4.09 10.77
C CYS A 146 -7.28 -2.76 10.06
N ILE A 147 -6.96 -2.81 8.77
CA ILE A 147 -6.43 -1.66 8.03
C ILE A 147 -7.37 -1.24 6.91
N ASN A 148 -7.55 0.07 6.70
CA ASN A 148 -8.27 0.61 5.56
C ASN A 148 -7.46 0.43 4.28
N SER A 149 -8.04 -0.15 3.23
CA SER A 149 -7.42 -0.27 1.91
C SER A 149 -7.06 1.09 1.32
N ALA A 150 -7.87 2.12 1.59
CA ALA A 150 -7.65 3.46 1.09
C ALA A 150 -6.37 4.12 1.63
N ALA A 151 -5.86 3.67 2.78
CA ALA A 151 -4.58 4.12 3.33
C ALA A 151 -3.37 3.39 2.73
N LEU A 152 -3.60 2.36 1.90
CA LEU A 152 -2.58 1.47 1.38
C LEU A 152 -2.42 1.57 -0.14
N LYS A 153 -1.20 1.30 -0.62
CA LYS A 153 -0.89 0.87 -1.98
C LYS A 153 -0.35 -0.55 -1.91
N PHE A 154 -0.90 -1.46 -2.70
CA PHE A 154 -0.35 -2.81 -2.86
C PHE A 154 0.73 -2.82 -3.94
N VAL A 155 1.89 -3.41 -3.63
CA VAL A 155 3.01 -3.62 -4.54
C VAL A 155 3.20 -5.13 -4.69
N PRO A 156 2.85 -5.71 -5.85
CA PRO A 156 3.03 -7.14 -6.09
C PRO A 156 4.52 -7.51 -6.18
N VAL A 157 4.86 -8.76 -5.87
CA VAL A 157 6.26 -9.22 -5.82
C VAL A 157 7.04 -8.90 -7.09
N GLU A 158 6.41 -9.08 -8.25
CA GLU A 158 7.01 -8.82 -9.57
C GLU A 158 7.42 -7.36 -9.78
N ASP A 159 6.79 -6.42 -9.08
CA ASP A 159 7.04 -4.99 -9.20
C ASP A 159 7.95 -4.45 -8.08
N MET A 160 8.17 -5.23 -7.00
CA MET A 160 8.88 -4.76 -5.80
C MET A 160 10.28 -4.24 -6.10
N ALA A 161 11.06 -4.97 -6.92
CA ALA A 161 12.42 -4.53 -7.27
C ALA A 161 12.41 -3.24 -8.12
N ALA A 162 11.47 -3.13 -9.05
CA ALA A 162 11.34 -1.95 -9.92
C ALA A 162 10.85 -0.72 -9.13
N GLU A 163 10.09 -0.93 -8.05
CA GLU A 163 9.58 0.13 -7.18
C GLU A 163 10.49 0.41 -5.97
N GLY A 164 11.68 -0.24 -5.87
CA GLY A 164 12.68 0.04 -4.83
C GLY A 164 12.45 -0.69 -3.50
N TYR A 165 11.70 -1.79 -3.53
CA TYR A 165 11.43 -2.62 -2.35
C TYR A 165 12.14 -3.98 -2.40
N GLU A 166 13.27 -4.09 -3.11
CA GLU A 166 14.04 -5.32 -3.25
C GLU A 166 14.47 -5.93 -1.90
N ASN A 167 14.70 -5.09 -0.88
CA ASN A 167 15.07 -5.53 0.46
C ASN A 167 13.98 -6.35 1.17
N TYR A 168 12.74 -6.33 0.65
CA TYR A 168 11.60 -7.05 1.21
C TYR A 168 11.22 -8.31 0.42
N LEU A 169 12.03 -8.71 -0.59
CA LEU A 169 11.74 -9.87 -1.44
C LEU A 169 12.00 -11.22 -0.75
N ALA A 170 12.96 -11.29 0.18
CA ALA A 170 13.39 -12.54 0.80
C ALA A 170 12.25 -13.46 1.32
N PRO A 171 11.15 -12.95 1.93
CA PRO A 171 10.05 -13.81 2.36
C PRO A 171 9.24 -14.44 1.21
N PHE A 172 9.41 -13.94 -0.01
CA PHE A 172 8.67 -14.41 -1.21
C PHE A 172 9.52 -15.30 -2.09
N GLU A 173 10.84 -15.31 -1.91
CA GLU A 173 11.72 -16.23 -2.62
C GLU A 173 11.42 -17.65 -2.14
N THR A 174 10.93 -18.49 -3.04
CA THR A 174 10.80 -19.93 -2.78
C THR A 174 12.19 -20.49 -2.57
N SER A 175 12.42 -21.08 -1.39
CA SER A 175 13.58 -21.96 -1.22
C SER A 175 13.42 -23.08 -2.23
N GLU A 176 14.16 -23.04 -3.34
CA GLU A 176 14.33 -24.21 -4.19
C GLU A 176 15.00 -25.29 -3.33
N GLN A 177 14.19 -26.25 -2.87
CA GLN A 177 14.65 -27.51 -2.30
C GLN A 177 14.36 -28.63 -3.27
#